data_2d3aa2e9b47db0a8d4b4ace392c778e1
#
_entry.id   2d3aa2e9b47db0a8d4b4ace392c778e1
#
_cell.length_a   1.000
_cell.length_b   1.000
_cell.length_c   1.000
_cell.angle_alpha   90.00
_cell.angle_beta   90.00
_cell.angle_gamma   90.00
#
_symmetry.space_group_name_H-M   'P 1'
#
loop_
_entity.id
_entity.type
_entity.pdbx_description
1 polymer ?
#
loop_
_entity_poly.entity_id
_entity_poly.type
_entity_poly.pdbx_seq_one_letter_code
_entity_poly.pdbx_strand_id
1 'polypeptide(L)'
;MRTLFLSILLCTVHGAGAQYLADNTRQGSVEETFRRGEQAYRAGDHERAIQAYNDVLARDREHLNAYLQRAFCHAMLNDHASAVNDLDQVIQRKPDHLWAYTCRSASLSKLGRHQEAIADLDRVLELDPRNEEAYNNRGWSHKARGDMDAACRDWTTSRKMGNAEARIILTNNRCK
;
A
#
# COMPACT_ATOMS: atom_id res chain seq x y z
N MET A 1 54.85 20.10 -48.46
CA MET A 1 53.67 20.73 -47.88
C MET A 1 52.63 19.65 -47.62
N ARG A 2 52.47 19.22 -46.39
CA ARG A 2 51.44 18.26 -45.93
C ARG A 2 50.41 19.01 -45.11
N THR A 3 49.24 19.22 -45.65
CA THR A 3 48.10 19.76 -44.95
C THR A 3 47.41 18.69 -44.13
N LEU A 4 47.51 18.77 -42.82
CA LEU A 4 46.74 17.94 -41.86
C LEU A 4 45.29 18.44 -41.82
N PHE A 5 44.35 17.61 -42.26
CA PHE A 5 42.93 17.81 -41.98
C PHE A 5 42.64 17.31 -40.57
N LEU A 6 42.36 18.26 -39.68
CA LEU A 6 41.87 17.98 -38.34
C LEU A 6 40.34 17.80 -38.43
N SER A 7 39.90 16.54 -38.51
CA SER A 7 38.48 16.21 -38.42
C SER A 7 38.03 16.42 -36.98
N ILE A 8 37.31 17.50 -36.71
CA ILE A 8 36.66 17.75 -35.43
C ILE A 8 35.44 16.85 -35.38
N LEU A 9 35.52 15.79 -34.58
CA LEU A 9 34.39 14.93 -34.21
C LEU A 9 33.57 15.70 -33.18
N LEU A 10 32.61 16.53 -33.62
CA LEU A 10 31.60 17.10 -32.70
C LEU A 10 30.67 15.96 -32.25
N CYS A 11 30.94 15.47 -31.07
CA CYS A 11 30.08 14.50 -30.38
C CYS A 11 28.74 15.14 -30.11
N THR A 12 27.69 14.66 -30.75
CA THR A 12 26.29 15.11 -30.61
C THR A 12 25.71 14.65 -29.29
N VAL A 13 26.13 15.25 -28.17
CA VAL A 13 25.56 14.97 -26.83
C VAL A 13 24.28 15.78 -26.56
N HIS A 14 23.92 16.71 -27.46
CA HIS A 14 22.82 17.65 -27.23
C HIS A 14 21.41 17.09 -27.51
N GLY A 15 21.28 15.95 -28.19
CA GLY A 15 19.96 15.39 -28.54
C GLY A 15 19.25 14.67 -27.39
N ALA A 16 19.99 13.91 -26.60
CA ALA A 16 19.39 13.09 -25.54
C ALA A 16 18.88 13.91 -24.35
N GLY A 17 19.61 14.98 -23.99
CA GLY A 17 19.19 15.87 -22.89
C GLY A 17 17.94 16.69 -23.22
N ALA A 18 17.84 17.18 -24.45
CA ALA A 18 16.68 17.95 -24.91
C ALA A 18 15.43 17.06 -25.05
N GLN A 19 15.61 15.82 -25.49
CA GLN A 19 14.53 14.84 -25.61
C GLN A 19 14.03 14.38 -24.24
N TYR A 20 14.95 14.15 -23.30
CA TYR A 20 14.61 13.84 -21.90
C TYR A 20 13.84 14.98 -21.21
N LEU A 21 14.25 16.24 -21.43
CA LEU A 21 13.55 17.41 -20.91
C LEU A 21 12.17 17.60 -21.58
N ALA A 22 12.06 17.34 -22.89
CA ALA A 22 10.80 17.44 -23.62
C ALA A 22 9.80 16.35 -23.23
N ASP A 23 10.25 15.12 -22.99
CA ASP A 23 9.41 14.03 -22.50
C ASP A 23 8.94 14.28 -21.06
N ASN A 24 9.80 14.84 -20.20
CA ASN A 24 9.44 15.18 -18.83
C ASN A 24 8.44 16.35 -18.75
N THR A 25 8.50 17.31 -19.67
CA THR A 25 7.52 18.40 -19.76
C THR A 25 6.18 17.96 -20.38
N ARG A 26 6.18 16.97 -21.28
CA ARG A 26 4.95 16.43 -21.87
C ARG A 26 4.14 15.55 -20.91
N GLN A 27 4.81 14.90 -19.96
CA GLN A 27 4.18 13.95 -19.03
C GLN A 27 3.87 14.55 -17.65
N GLY A 28 4.23 15.81 -17.41
CA GLY A 28 4.16 16.47 -16.10
C GLY A 28 5.25 15.95 -15.14
N SER A 29 5.42 16.62 -14.02
CA SER A 29 6.33 16.18 -12.96
C SER A 29 5.79 14.90 -12.27
N VAL A 30 6.66 14.17 -11.54
CA VAL A 30 6.25 13.02 -10.70
C VAL A 30 5.12 13.44 -9.77
N GLU A 31 5.26 14.60 -9.13
CA GLU A 31 4.27 15.15 -8.20
C GLU A 31 2.93 15.49 -8.89
N GLU A 32 2.98 16.03 -10.09
CA GLU A 32 1.77 16.34 -10.86
C GLU A 32 1.06 15.08 -11.33
N THR A 33 1.83 14.04 -11.68
CA THR A 33 1.30 12.72 -12.03
C THR A 33 0.67 12.05 -10.80
N PHE A 34 1.32 12.15 -9.63
CA PHE A 34 0.78 11.66 -8.37
C PHE A 34 -0.56 12.34 -8.03
N ARG A 35 -0.65 13.67 -8.13
CA ARG A 35 -1.91 14.42 -7.89
C ARG A 35 -3.03 14.01 -8.85
N ARG A 36 -2.72 13.68 -10.12
CA ARG A 36 -3.73 13.13 -11.04
C ARG A 36 -4.25 11.79 -10.56
N GLY A 37 -3.38 10.94 -10.02
CA GLY A 37 -3.79 9.68 -9.38
C GLY A 37 -4.72 9.92 -8.20
N GLU A 38 -4.39 10.86 -7.31
CA GLU A 38 -5.26 11.21 -6.18
C GLU A 38 -6.62 11.76 -6.63
N GLN A 39 -6.67 12.57 -7.68
CA GLN A 39 -7.92 13.08 -8.25
C GLN A 39 -8.80 11.95 -8.81
N ALA A 40 -8.19 11.01 -9.54
CA ALA A 40 -8.88 9.85 -10.07
C ALA A 40 -9.40 8.96 -8.92
N TYR A 41 -8.60 8.73 -7.89
CA TYR A 41 -9.01 7.99 -6.69
C TYR A 41 -10.24 8.63 -6.02
N ARG A 42 -10.21 9.96 -5.78
CA ARG A 42 -11.34 10.69 -5.18
C ARG A 42 -12.60 10.68 -6.05
N ALA A 43 -12.43 10.55 -7.37
CA ALA A 43 -13.54 10.40 -8.31
C ALA A 43 -14.08 8.95 -8.39
N GLY A 44 -13.46 8.00 -7.68
CA GLY A 44 -13.81 6.58 -7.71
C GLY A 44 -13.28 5.83 -8.95
N ASP A 45 -12.48 6.49 -9.79
CA ASP A 45 -11.86 5.88 -10.98
C ASP A 45 -10.54 5.22 -10.58
N HIS A 46 -10.67 4.04 -9.94
CA HIS A 46 -9.53 3.33 -9.37
C HIS A 46 -8.57 2.82 -10.44
N GLU A 47 -9.05 2.43 -11.62
CA GLU A 47 -8.23 2.00 -12.75
C GLU A 47 -7.34 3.13 -13.25
N ARG A 48 -7.91 4.34 -13.44
CA ARG A 48 -7.14 5.51 -13.86
C ARG A 48 -6.17 5.96 -12.78
N ALA A 49 -6.53 5.83 -11.50
CA ALA A 49 -5.62 6.10 -10.39
C ALA A 49 -4.41 5.15 -10.41
N ILE A 50 -4.63 3.85 -10.61
CA ILE A 50 -3.55 2.84 -10.74
C ILE A 50 -2.61 3.20 -11.89
N GLN A 51 -3.14 3.59 -13.05
CA GLN A 51 -2.31 4.00 -14.19
C GLN A 51 -1.40 5.18 -13.83
N ALA A 52 -1.95 6.21 -13.19
CA ALA A 52 -1.17 7.37 -12.76
C ALA A 52 -0.08 6.98 -11.72
N TYR A 53 -0.39 6.11 -10.75
CA TYR A 53 0.61 5.64 -9.79
C TYR A 53 1.65 4.72 -10.42
N ASN A 54 1.31 3.94 -11.45
CA ASN A 54 2.28 3.20 -12.26
C ASN A 54 3.27 4.14 -12.93
N ASP A 55 2.79 5.25 -13.51
CA ASP A 55 3.64 6.27 -14.15
C ASP A 55 4.56 6.97 -13.13
N VAL A 56 4.07 7.21 -11.90
CA VAL A 56 4.88 7.71 -10.78
C VAL A 56 6.00 6.72 -10.45
N LEU A 57 5.65 5.45 -10.22
CA LEU A 57 6.59 4.41 -9.80
C LEU A 57 7.58 3.99 -10.89
N ALA A 58 7.25 4.20 -12.15
CA ALA A 58 8.17 4.01 -13.25
C ALA A 58 9.33 5.03 -13.24
N ARG A 59 9.10 6.22 -12.67
CA ARG A 59 10.08 7.31 -12.58
C ARG A 59 10.73 7.41 -11.21
N ASP A 60 9.97 7.13 -10.15
CA ASP A 60 10.41 7.15 -8.77
C ASP A 60 9.96 5.86 -8.05
N ARG A 61 10.83 4.87 -8.04
CA ARG A 61 10.60 3.56 -7.41
C ARG A 61 10.60 3.63 -5.88
N GLU A 62 11.02 4.75 -5.30
CA GLU A 62 11.05 4.95 -3.85
C GLU A 62 9.82 5.73 -3.35
N HIS A 63 8.88 6.08 -4.21
CA HIS A 63 7.71 6.87 -3.86
C HIS A 63 6.69 6.06 -3.03
N LEU A 64 6.89 6.03 -1.71
CA LEU A 64 6.09 5.21 -0.80
C LEU A 64 4.58 5.49 -0.88
N ASN A 65 4.21 6.77 -0.99
CA ASN A 65 2.80 7.14 -1.08
C ASN A 65 2.13 6.61 -2.36
N ALA A 66 2.88 6.48 -3.47
CA ALA A 66 2.33 5.90 -4.69
C ALA A 66 2.03 4.40 -4.52
N TYR A 67 2.92 3.65 -3.85
CA TYR A 67 2.63 2.26 -3.49
C TYR A 67 1.40 2.15 -2.60
N LEU A 68 1.31 2.97 -1.54
CA LEU A 68 0.17 2.96 -0.62
C LEU A 68 -1.15 3.23 -1.34
N GLN A 69 -1.21 4.29 -2.13
CA GLN A 69 -2.42 4.68 -2.84
C GLN A 69 -2.80 3.67 -3.93
N ARG A 70 -1.80 3.08 -4.62
CA ARG A 70 -2.05 2.03 -5.60
C ARG A 70 -2.58 0.75 -4.94
N ALA A 71 -2.01 0.37 -3.79
CA ALA A 71 -2.52 -0.75 -2.99
C ALA A 71 -3.99 -0.57 -2.61
N PHE A 72 -4.36 0.67 -2.22
CA PHE A 72 -5.76 1.00 -1.95
C PHE A 72 -6.65 0.80 -3.16
N CYS A 73 -6.24 1.33 -4.31
CA CYS A 73 -7.00 1.17 -5.54
C CYS A 73 -7.15 -0.31 -5.92
N HIS A 74 -6.08 -1.10 -5.80
CA HIS A 74 -6.14 -2.55 -6.03
C HIS A 74 -7.13 -3.23 -5.08
N ALA A 75 -7.10 -2.89 -3.78
CA ALA A 75 -8.03 -3.45 -2.81
C ALA A 75 -9.49 -3.07 -3.11
N MET A 76 -9.76 -1.84 -3.55
CA MET A 76 -11.10 -1.39 -3.97
C MET A 76 -11.62 -2.14 -5.19
N LEU A 77 -10.73 -2.58 -6.07
CA LEU A 77 -11.05 -3.42 -7.22
C LEU A 77 -11.04 -4.94 -6.88
N ASN A 78 -10.92 -5.30 -5.60
CA ASN A 78 -10.79 -6.67 -5.10
C ASN A 78 -9.51 -7.40 -5.58
N ASP A 79 -8.54 -6.71 -6.15
CA ASP A 79 -7.21 -7.26 -6.45
C ASP A 79 -6.32 -7.22 -5.21
N HIS A 80 -6.69 -8.05 -4.23
CA HIS A 80 -5.98 -8.11 -2.95
C HIS A 80 -4.55 -8.63 -3.09
N ALA A 81 -4.24 -9.39 -4.13
CA ALA A 81 -2.88 -9.89 -4.36
C ALA A 81 -1.93 -8.75 -4.75
N SER A 82 -2.33 -7.89 -5.69
CA SER A 82 -1.56 -6.70 -6.05
C SER A 82 -1.45 -5.71 -4.90
N ALA A 83 -2.53 -5.55 -4.10
CA ALA A 83 -2.49 -4.72 -2.90
C ALA A 83 -1.43 -5.20 -1.90
N VAL A 84 -1.34 -6.51 -1.64
CA VAL A 84 -0.31 -7.10 -0.77
C VAL A 84 1.08 -6.81 -1.32
N ASN A 85 1.32 -7.01 -2.61
CA ASN A 85 2.63 -6.75 -3.23
C ASN A 85 3.09 -5.29 -3.06
N ASP A 86 2.18 -4.34 -3.22
CA ASP A 86 2.50 -2.92 -3.04
C ASP A 86 2.79 -2.58 -1.57
N LEU A 87 2.01 -3.14 -0.64
CA LEU A 87 2.22 -2.95 0.80
C LEU A 87 3.51 -3.60 1.29
N ASP A 88 3.93 -4.72 0.68
CA ASP A 88 5.25 -5.31 0.92
C ASP A 88 6.37 -4.33 0.57
N GLN A 89 6.25 -3.57 -0.54
CA GLN A 89 7.22 -2.54 -0.91
C GLN A 89 7.30 -1.42 0.14
N VAL A 90 6.16 -1.03 0.70
CA VAL A 90 6.12 -0.02 1.78
C VAL A 90 6.79 -0.54 3.05
N ILE A 91 6.42 -1.74 3.50
CA ILE A 91 6.92 -2.34 4.74
C ILE A 91 8.43 -2.62 4.66
N GLN A 92 8.91 -3.08 3.50
CA GLN A 92 10.34 -3.29 3.28
C GLN A 92 11.15 -2.01 3.49
N ARG A 93 10.65 -0.86 3.04
CA ARG A 93 11.32 0.44 3.15
C ARG A 93 11.08 1.14 4.48
N LYS A 94 9.92 0.89 5.08
CA LYS A 94 9.50 1.49 6.35
C LYS A 94 8.88 0.42 7.26
N PRO A 95 9.73 -0.34 8.01
CA PRO A 95 9.29 -1.48 8.85
C PRO A 95 8.44 -1.10 10.07
N ASP A 96 8.24 0.18 10.33
CA ASP A 96 7.38 0.73 11.40
C ASP A 96 6.10 1.39 10.87
N HIS A 97 5.77 1.17 9.60
CA HIS A 97 4.60 1.79 8.98
C HIS A 97 3.31 1.06 9.37
N LEU A 98 2.75 1.47 10.51
CA LEU A 98 1.58 0.85 11.14
C LEU A 98 0.43 0.63 10.14
N TRP A 99 0.10 1.66 9.36
CA TRP A 99 -1.02 1.58 8.43
C TRP A 99 -0.79 0.61 7.26
N ALA A 100 0.45 0.41 6.82
CA ALA A 100 0.75 -0.58 5.79
C ALA A 100 0.48 -2.00 6.29
N TYR A 101 0.85 -2.32 7.53
CA TYR A 101 0.51 -3.61 8.14
C TYR A 101 -1.01 -3.79 8.28
N THR A 102 -1.72 -2.76 8.75
CA THR A 102 -3.20 -2.83 8.87
C THR A 102 -3.85 -3.11 7.52
N CYS A 103 -3.45 -2.40 6.46
CA CYS A 103 -4.00 -2.60 5.12
C CYS A 103 -3.61 -3.96 4.52
N ARG A 104 -2.34 -4.42 4.77
CA ARG A 104 -1.90 -5.72 4.28
C ARG A 104 -2.65 -6.85 4.98
N SER A 105 -2.86 -6.75 6.29
CA SER A 105 -3.65 -7.73 7.05
C SER A 105 -5.08 -7.86 6.52
N ALA A 106 -5.72 -6.73 6.18
CA ALA A 106 -7.05 -6.74 5.59
C ALA A 106 -7.08 -7.47 4.23
N SER A 107 -6.11 -7.15 3.35
CA SER A 107 -5.98 -7.80 2.04
C SER A 107 -5.64 -9.29 2.16
N LEU A 108 -4.73 -9.66 3.08
CA LEU A 108 -4.40 -11.04 3.39
C LEU A 108 -5.61 -11.83 3.89
N SER A 109 -6.43 -11.23 4.75
CA SER A 109 -7.66 -11.84 5.25
C SER A 109 -8.66 -12.11 4.11
N LYS A 110 -8.78 -11.20 3.15
CA LYS A 110 -9.62 -11.40 1.95
C LYS A 110 -9.10 -12.52 1.04
N LEU A 111 -7.79 -12.74 1.02
CA LEU A 111 -7.16 -13.86 0.32
C LEU A 111 -7.21 -15.19 1.09
N GLY A 112 -7.81 -15.22 2.29
CA GLY A 112 -7.83 -16.41 3.15
C GLY A 112 -6.49 -16.70 3.85
N ARG A 113 -5.49 -15.81 3.73
CA ARG A 113 -4.16 -15.92 4.33
C ARG A 113 -4.16 -15.44 5.79
N HIS A 114 -5.09 -16.02 6.59
CA HIS A 114 -5.39 -15.53 7.94
C HIS A 114 -4.21 -15.60 8.92
N GLN A 115 -3.30 -16.57 8.78
CA GLN A 115 -2.12 -16.64 9.63
C GLN A 115 -1.19 -15.45 9.42
N GLU A 116 -1.01 -15.03 8.18
CA GLU A 116 -0.17 -13.89 7.84
C GLU A 116 -0.84 -12.57 8.24
N ALA A 117 -2.17 -12.49 8.10
CA ALA A 117 -2.93 -11.35 8.61
C ALA A 117 -2.79 -11.19 10.12
N ILE A 118 -2.78 -12.28 10.88
CA ILE A 118 -2.54 -12.27 12.34
C ILE A 118 -1.14 -11.73 12.63
N ALA A 119 -0.11 -12.20 11.93
CA ALA A 119 1.26 -11.72 12.12
C ALA A 119 1.40 -10.21 11.87
N ASP A 120 0.73 -9.69 10.84
CA ASP A 120 0.70 -8.25 10.58
C ASP A 120 0.00 -7.47 11.71
N LEU A 121 -1.12 -7.99 12.21
CA LEU A 121 -1.86 -7.37 13.31
C LEU A 121 -1.12 -7.48 14.65
N ASP A 122 -0.35 -8.55 14.86
CA ASP A 122 0.58 -8.64 15.97
C ASP A 122 1.61 -7.50 15.90
N ARG A 123 2.16 -7.24 14.68
CA ARG A 123 3.08 -6.13 14.48
C ARG A 123 2.43 -4.77 14.72
N VAL A 124 1.17 -4.58 14.29
CA VAL A 124 0.41 -3.36 14.60
C VAL A 124 0.30 -3.17 16.12
N LEU A 125 -0.01 -4.23 16.88
CA LEU A 125 -0.18 -4.19 18.32
C LEU A 125 1.13 -4.05 19.09
N GLU A 126 2.26 -4.45 18.51
CA GLU A 126 3.60 -4.12 19.04
C GLU A 126 3.90 -2.63 18.91
N LEU A 127 3.50 -2.01 17.79
CA LEU A 127 3.72 -0.58 17.52
C LEU A 127 2.70 0.30 18.25
N ASP A 128 1.46 -0.15 18.36
CA ASP A 128 0.36 0.52 19.05
C ASP A 128 -0.48 -0.48 19.87
N PRO A 129 -0.11 -0.74 21.12
CA PRO A 129 -0.83 -1.69 21.99
C PRO A 129 -2.26 -1.29 22.34
N ARG A 130 -2.69 -0.07 21.99
CA ARG A 130 -4.05 0.42 22.25
C ARG A 130 -4.93 0.47 21.01
N ASN A 131 -4.51 -0.11 19.91
CA ASN A 131 -5.24 -0.15 18.67
C ASN A 131 -6.42 -1.13 18.75
N GLU A 132 -7.58 -0.62 19.08
CA GLU A 132 -8.80 -1.42 19.26
C GLU A 132 -9.27 -2.09 17.94
N GLU A 133 -9.00 -1.44 16.80
CA GLU A 133 -9.33 -1.99 15.49
C GLU A 133 -8.44 -3.20 15.16
N ALA A 134 -7.15 -3.14 15.50
CA ALA A 134 -6.23 -4.25 15.29
C ALA A 134 -6.65 -5.49 16.09
N TYR A 135 -7.06 -5.33 17.36
CA TYR A 135 -7.64 -6.43 18.13
C TYR A 135 -8.91 -6.98 17.46
N ASN A 136 -9.80 -6.09 17.00
CA ASN A 136 -11.02 -6.53 16.32
C ASN A 136 -10.71 -7.36 15.07
N ASN A 137 -9.82 -6.88 14.22
CA ASN A 137 -9.45 -7.53 12.97
C ASN A 137 -8.69 -8.84 13.20
N ARG A 138 -7.84 -8.91 14.23
CA ARG A 138 -7.15 -10.14 14.63
C ARG A 138 -8.14 -11.19 15.14
N GLY A 139 -9.13 -10.77 15.90
CA GLY A 139 -10.23 -11.64 16.34
C GLY A 139 -10.97 -12.27 15.16
N TRP A 140 -11.28 -11.51 14.12
CA TRP A 140 -11.88 -12.08 12.90
C TRP A 140 -10.96 -13.07 12.18
N SER A 141 -9.66 -12.80 12.14
CA SER A 141 -8.68 -13.71 11.55
C SER A 141 -8.53 -15.01 12.36
N HIS A 142 -8.54 -14.91 13.70
CA HIS A 142 -8.56 -16.08 14.59
C HIS A 142 -9.82 -16.93 14.40
N LYS A 143 -11.00 -16.29 14.34
CA LYS A 143 -12.25 -17.00 14.06
C LYS A 143 -12.21 -17.73 12.72
N ALA A 144 -11.71 -17.08 11.67
CA ALA A 144 -11.60 -17.70 10.35
C ALA A 144 -10.70 -18.94 10.34
N ARG A 145 -9.73 -19.00 11.26
CA ARG A 145 -8.88 -20.19 11.49
C ARG A 145 -9.51 -21.22 12.43
N GLY A 146 -10.70 -20.96 12.98
CA GLY A 146 -11.36 -21.84 13.95
C GLY A 146 -10.94 -21.63 15.41
N ASP A 147 -10.05 -20.68 15.72
CA ASP A 147 -9.63 -20.37 17.08
C ASP A 147 -10.59 -19.36 17.73
N MET A 148 -11.72 -19.85 18.18
CA MET A 148 -12.75 -19.03 18.80
C MET A 148 -12.32 -18.45 20.15
N ASP A 149 -11.48 -19.13 20.90
CA ASP A 149 -11.02 -18.66 22.20
C ASP A 149 -10.12 -17.43 22.03
N ALA A 150 -9.19 -17.48 21.08
CA ALA A 150 -8.36 -16.31 20.75
C ALA A 150 -9.23 -15.15 20.19
N ALA A 151 -10.18 -15.46 19.31
CA ALA A 151 -11.10 -14.46 18.77
C ALA A 151 -11.89 -13.74 19.88
N CYS A 152 -12.46 -14.50 20.81
CA CYS A 152 -13.22 -13.93 21.95
C CYS A 152 -12.34 -13.08 22.87
N ARG A 153 -11.09 -13.47 23.12
CA ARG A 153 -10.14 -12.66 23.89
C ARG A 153 -9.86 -11.31 23.20
N ASP A 154 -9.58 -11.34 21.92
CA ASP A 154 -9.30 -10.13 21.15
C ASP A 154 -10.50 -9.19 21.08
N TRP A 155 -11.70 -9.67 20.79
CA TRP A 155 -12.90 -8.85 20.79
C TRP A 155 -13.26 -8.30 22.18
N THR A 156 -12.96 -9.07 23.24
CA THR A 156 -13.13 -8.57 24.61
C THR A 156 -12.18 -7.40 24.89
N THR A 157 -10.95 -7.48 24.41
CA THR A 157 -9.94 -6.44 24.55
C THR A 157 -10.33 -5.21 23.73
N SER A 158 -10.71 -5.41 22.47
CA SER A 158 -11.21 -4.35 21.57
C SER A 158 -12.38 -3.57 22.20
N ARG A 159 -13.37 -4.29 22.78
CA ARG A 159 -14.49 -3.68 23.50
C ARG A 159 -14.05 -2.82 24.69
N LYS A 160 -13.11 -3.34 25.50
CA LYS A 160 -12.56 -2.60 26.66
C LYS A 160 -11.84 -1.32 26.25
N MET A 161 -11.32 -1.27 25.04
CA MET A 161 -10.63 -0.10 24.47
C MET A 161 -11.58 0.89 23.77
N GLY A 162 -12.88 0.58 23.69
CA GLY A 162 -13.88 1.50 23.19
C GLY A 162 -14.55 1.10 21.86
N ASN A 163 -14.16 -0.03 21.25
CA ASN A 163 -14.80 -0.51 20.03
C ASN A 163 -16.27 -0.92 20.31
N ALA A 164 -17.18 -0.09 19.83
CA ALA A 164 -18.62 -0.30 20.06
C ALA A 164 -19.16 -1.56 19.36
N GLU A 165 -18.62 -1.92 18.21
CA GLU A 165 -19.04 -3.10 17.43
C GLU A 165 -18.66 -4.40 18.14
N ALA A 166 -17.56 -4.41 18.86
CA ALA A 166 -17.06 -5.60 19.55
C ALA A 166 -18.08 -6.19 20.53
N ARG A 167 -18.98 -5.36 21.13
CA ARG A 167 -20.07 -5.84 21.99
C ARG A 167 -21.05 -6.71 21.22
N ILE A 168 -21.44 -6.29 20.02
CA ILE A 168 -22.37 -7.04 19.16
C ILE A 168 -21.69 -8.33 18.67
N ILE A 169 -20.42 -8.22 18.29
CA ILE A 169 -19.61 -9.35 17.81
C ILE A 169 -19.53 -10.45 18.89
N LEU A 170 -19.22 -10.08 20.14
CA LEU A 170 -19.14 -11.01 21.27
C LEU A 170 -20.46 -11.75 21.52
N THR A 171 -21.57 -11.01 21.47
CA THR A 171 -22.90 -11.59 21.66
C THR A 171 -23.24 -12.59 20.54
N ASN A 172 -23.04 -12.19 19.30
CA ASN A 172 -23.36 -13.02 18.12
C ASN A 172 -22.50 -14.28 18.02
N ASN A 173 -21.28 -14.25 18.56
CA ASN A 173 -20.36 -15.39 18.56
C ASN A 173 -20.39 -16.18 19.89
N ARG A 174 -21.31 -15.87 20.80
CA ARG A 174 -21.48 -16.56 22.09
C ARG A 174 -20.19 -16.59 22.95
N CYS A 175 -19.37 -15.55 22.84
CA CYS A 175 -18.21 -15.40 23.71
C CYS A 175 -18.67 -15.21 25.16
N LYS A 176 -18.11 -15.97 26.08
CA LYS A 176 -18.39 -15.92 27.51
C LYS A 176 -17.47 -14.94 28.24
#